data_e3373cd626fec95c8a9b38671dc8d7e3
#
_entry.id   e3373cd626fec95c8a9b38671dc8d7e3
#
_cell.length_a   1.000
_cell.length_b   1.000
_cell.length_c   1.000
_cell.angle_alpha   90.00
_cell.angle_beta   90.00
_cell.angle_gamma   90.00
#
_symmetry.space_group_name_H-M   'P 1'
#
loop_
_entity.id
_entity.type
_entity.pdbx_description
1 polymer ?
#
loop_
_entity_poly.entity_id
_entity_poly.type
_entity_poly.pdbx_seq_one_letter_code
_entity_poly.pdbx_strand_id
1 'polypeptide(L)'
;MVQEATGVHTNEKSFKIVQLDSPEIFKYPFLYISEPGFMDLTEKEVANFREYFNRGGFAMCDDFRGNDMYILENEMKKVFPNREFVHMDLKHPVFNTYYTIDSLVMPPPYGNYAPEFWGLSDEKGRLIMMANHNNDFGEFWEYVDKGQMPFKPAAQSFKFGVNYLIYAMTH
;
A
#
# COMPACT_ATOMS: atom_id res chain seq x y z
N MET A 1 10.23 0.81 14.69
CA MET A 1 9.82 2.07 14.00
C MET A 1 8.33 2.37 14.13
N VAL A 2 7.37 1.57 13.59
CA VAL A 2 5.92 1.88 13.72
C VAL A 2 5.50 1.98 15.18
N GLN A 3 5.84 0.99 16.01
CA GLN A 3 5.54 0.98 17.44
C GLN A 3 6.15 2.18 18.19
N GLU A 4 7.36 2.57 17.86
CA GLU A 4 8.05 3.73 18.46
C GLU A 4 7.40 5.06 18.06
N ALA A 5 6.96 5.15 16.80
CA ALA A 5 6.37 6.39 16.27
C ALA A 5 4.91 6.58 16.70
N THR A 6 4.13 5.49 16.86
CA THR A 6 2.68 5.56 16.98
C THR A 6 2.10 4.94 18.25
N GLY A 7 2.89 4.16 19.00
CA GLY A 7 2.41 3.35 20.11
C GLY A 7 1.57 2.13 19.70
N VAL A 8 1.38 1.88 18.42
CA VAL A 8 0.70 0.67 17.93
C VAL A 8 1.55 -0.56 18.25
N HIS A 9 0.98 -1.51 18.96
CA HIS A 9 1.66 -2.77 19.24
C HIS A 9 1.84 -3.59 17.96
N THR A 10 3.07 -3.78 17.56
CA THR A 10 3.46 -4.62 16.42
C THR A 10 4.17 -5.88 16.91
N ASN A 11 4.14 -6.94 16.11
CA ASN A 11 4.98 -8.09 16.39
C ASN A 11 6.44 -7.72 16.20
N GLU A 12 7.23 -7.76 17.29
CA GLU A 12 8.62 -7.27 17.33
C GLU A 12 9.56 -8.05 16.39
N LYS A 13 9.16 -9.19 15.90
CA LYS A 13 10.09 -10.12 15.26
C LYS A 13 10.12 -10.08 13.75
N SER A 14 9.18 -9.45 13.04
CA SER A 14 9.20 -9.39 11.58
C SER A 14 7.80 -9.20 10.98
N PHE A 15 7.74 -9.20 9.66
CA PHE A 15 6.52 -9.35 8.88
C PHE A 15 6.02 -10.81 8.88
N LYS A 16 4.75 -11.00 8.58
CA LYS A 16 4.14 -12.32 8.35
C LYS A 16 3.76 -12.45 6.88
N ILE A 17 4.31 -13.45 6.22
CA ILE A 17 3.87 -13.81 4.86
C ILE A 17 2.59 -14.62 4.97
N VAL A 18 1.56 -14.20 4.24
CA VAL A 18 0.26 -14.88 4.17
C VAL A 18 -0.10 -15.16 2.72
N GLN A 19 -0.79 -16.26 2.47
CA GLN A 19 -1.32 -16.60 1.15
C GLN A 19 -2.72 -15.99 1.00
N LEU A 20 -3.03 -15.40 -0.16
CA LEU A 20 -4.32 -14.76 -0.41
C LEU A 20 -5.49 -15.76 -0.38
N ASP A 21 -5.24 -17.03 -0.72
CA ASP A 21 -6.25 -18.08 -0.65
C ASP A 21 -6.45 -18.68 0.75
N SER A 22 -5.66 -18.24 1.74
CA SER A 22 -5.76 -18.67 3.13
C SER A 22 -6.69 -17.77 3.92
N PRO A 23 -7.51 -18.33 4.84
CA PRO A 23 -8.30 -17.51 5.76
C PRO A 23 -7.43 -16.74 6.78
N GLU A 24 -6.12 -16.98 6.80
CA GLU A 24 -5.19 -16.26 7.67
C GLU A 24 -5.14 -14.76 7.36
N ILE A 25 -5.38 -14.33 6.11
CA ILE A 25 -5.38 -12.92 5.71
C ILE A 25 -6.38 -12.08 6.54
N PHE A 26 -7.48 -12.69 6.99
CA PHE A 26 -8.52 -12.00 7.77
C PHE A 26 -8.10 -11.61 9.20
N LYS A 27 -6.91 -12.03 9.63
CA LYS A 27 -6.35 -11.67 10.93
C LYS A 27 -5.58 -10.33 10.90
N TYR A 28 -5.29 -9.82 9.70
CA TYR A 28 -4.45 -8.65 9.51
C TYR A 28 -5.24 -7.52 8.88
N PRO A 29 -5.30 -6.33 9.49
CA PRO A 29 -6.03 -5.19 8.95
C PRO A 29 -5.31 -4.55 7.75
N PHE A 30 -4.00 -4.82 7.60
CA PHE A 30 -3.12 -4.22 6.60
C PHE A 30 -2.30 -5.29 5.90
N LEU A 31 -2.30 -5.26 4.57
CA LEU A 31 -1.44 -6.08 3.71
C LEU A 31 -0.47 -5.19 2.94
N TYR A 32 0.78 -5.61 2.88
CA TYR A 32 1.80 -5.07 1.98
C TYR A 32 2.02 -6.04 0.83
N ILE A 33 1.90 -5.55 -0.40
CA ILE A 33 2.04 -6.31 -1.64
C ILE A 33 3.19 -5.69 -2.43
N SER A 34 4.31 -6.36 -2.47
CA SER A 34 5.44 -6.00 -3.32
C SER A 34 5.26 -6.58 -4.71
N GLU A 35 5.72 -5.87 -5.73
CA GLU A 35 5.74 -6.30 -7.13
C GLU A 35 4.38 -6.80 -7.66
N PRO A 36 3.28 -6.03 -7.52
CA PRO A 36 1.95 -6.44 -7.99
C PRO A 36 1.87 -6.67 -9.51
N GLY A 37 2.89 -6.27 -10.27
CA GLY A 37 3.02 -6.56 -11.70
C GLY A 37 3.15 -8.05 -12.03
N PHE A 38 3.39 -8.91 -11.04
CA PHE A 38 3.41 -10.36 -11.19
C PHE A 38 2.14 -11.05 -10.67
N MET A 39 1.10 -10.31 -10.31
CA MET A 39 -0.16 -10.88 -9.84
C MET A 39 -0.86 -11.67 -10.97
N ASP A 40 -1.35 -12.86 -10.61
CA ASP A 40 -2.27 -13.68 -11.42
C ASP A 40 -3.20 -14.42 -10.45
N LEU A 41 -4.29 -13.76 -10.06
CA LEU A 41 -5.18 -14.24 -9.01
C LEU A 41 -6.06 -15.39 -9.51
N THR A 42 -6.03 -16.49 -8.79
CA THR A 42 -6.99 -17.58 -8.94
C THR A 42 -8.39 -17.17 -8.46
N GLU A 43 -9.43 -17.89 -8.86
CA GLU A 43 -10.81 -17.61 -8.40
C GLU A 43 -10.94 -17.59 -6.87
N LYS A 44 -10.21 -18.47 -6.19
CA LYS A 44 -10.21 -18.55 -4.72
C LYS A 44 -9.55 -17.33 -4.08
N GLU A 45 -8.43 -16.88 -4.64
CA GLU A 45 -7.75 -15.67 -4.18
C GLU A 45 -8.60 -14.43 -4.44
N VAL A 46 -9.25 -14.33 -5.60
CA VAL A 46 -10.21 -13.26 -5.91
C VAL A 46 -11.34 -13.23 -4.88
N ALA A 47 -11.93 -14.37 -4.55
CA ALA A 47 -13.01 -14.45 -3.59
C ALA A 47 -12.55 -14.04 -2.18
N ASN A 48 -11.41 -14.55 -1.73
CA ASN A 48 -10.84 -14.22 -0.43
C ASN A 48 -10.42 -12.75 -0.34
N PHE A 49 -9.81 -12.22 -1.39
CA PHE A 49 -9.34 -10.83 -1.40
C PHE A 49 -10.51 -9.84 -1.39
N ARG A 50 -11.60 -10.16 -2.13
CA ARG A 50 -12.86 -9.42 -2.06
C ARG A 50 -13.42 -9.42 -0.63
N GLU A 51 -13.49 -10.60 -0.01
CA GLU A 51 -13.98 -10.74 1.36
C GLU A 51 -13.09 -10.01 2.37
N TYR A 52 -11.77 -10.02 2.17
CA TYR A 52 -10.82 -9.28 2.99
C TYR A 52 -11.15 -7.78 3.02
N PHE A 53 -11.35 -7.17 1.86
CA PHE A 53 -11.75 -5.76 1.79
C PHE A 53 -13.14 -5.51 2.35
N ASN A 54 -14.11 -6.41 2.10
CA ASN A 54 -15.46 -6.29 2.65
C ASN A 54 -15.47 -6.31 4.19
N ARG A 55 -14.52 -6.99 4.82
CA ARG A 55 -14.33 -7.02 6.28
C ARG A 55 -13.58 -5.82 6.83
N GLY A 56 -13.20 -4.86 6.00
CA GLY A 56 -12.49 -3.67 6.44
C GLY A 56 -10.98 -3.72 6.20
N GLY A 57 -10.46 -4.76 5.55
CA GLY A 57 -9.06 -4.85 5.20
C GLY A 57 -8.59 -3.71 4.29
N PHE A 58 -7.29 -3.45 4.33
CA PHE A 58 -6.61 -2.46 3.51
C PHE A 58 -5.31 -3.03 2.94
N ALA A 59 -4.97 -2.69 1.70
CA ALA A 59 -3.72 -3.11 1.08
C ALA A 59 -2.91 -1.92 0.57
N MET A 60 -1.59 -2.07 0.64
CA MET A 60 -0.62 -1.19 0.00
C MET A 60 0.14 -1.99 -1.04
N CYS A 61 0.12 -1.54 -2.29
CA CYS A 61 0.95 -2.05 -3.38
C CYS A 61 2.15 -1.13 -3.58
N ASP A 62 3.34 -1.73 -3.69
CA ASP A 62 4.61 -1.01 -3.75
C ASP A 62 5.61 -1.78 -4.62
N ASP A 63 6.76 -1.18 -4.93
CA ASP A 63 7.84 -1.80 -5.70
C ASP A 63 7.39 -2.29 -7.08
N PHE A 64 6.80 -1.40 -7.88
CA PHE A 64 6.36 -1.70 -9.24
C PHE A 64 6.37 -0.45 -10.14
N ARG A 65 6.43 -0.65 -11.45
CA ARG A 65 6.65 0.47 -12.38
C ARG A 65 6.04 0.24 -13.77
N GLY A 66 5.85 1.34 -14.48
CA GLY A 66 5.47 1.31 -15.90
C GLY A 66 4.20 0.51 -16.14
N ASN A 67 4.27 -0.52 -16.97
CA ASN A 67 3.12 -1.34 -17.35
C ASN A 67 2.59 -2.27 -16.25
N ASP A 68 3.29 -2.40 -15.13
CA ASP A 68 2.85 -3.23 -14.01
C ASP A 68 1.53 -2.73 -13.41
N MET A 69 1.27 -1.41 -13.51
CA MET A 69 -0.01 -0.84 -13.11
C MET A 69 -1.18 -1.44 -13.87
N TYR A 70 -1.02 -1.71 -15.17
CA TYR A 70 -2.05 -2.33 -15.99
C TYR A 70 -2.38 -3.77 -15.52
N ILE A 71 -1.37 -4.52 -15.06
CA ILE A 71 -1.58 -5.85 -14.50
C ILE A 71 -2.37 -5.75 -13.19
N LEU A 72 -1.94 -4.89 -12.28
CA LEU A 72 -2.65 -4.63 -11.02
C LEU A 72 -4.12 -4.23 -11.27
N GLU A 73 -4.38 -3.32 -12.20
CA GLU A 73 -5.74 -2.90 -12.56
C GLU A 73 -6.60 -4.06 -13.06
N ASN A 74 -6.06 -4.90 -13.93
CA ASN A 74 -6.79 -6.05 -14.46
C ASN A 74 -7.09 -7.09 -13.37
N GLU A 75 -6.13 -7.36 -12.50
CA GLU A 75 -6.33 -8.26 -11.38
C GLU A 75 -7.39 -7.72 -10.40
N MET A 76 -7.34 -6.43 -10.09
CA MET A 76 -8.33 -5.80 -9.21
C MET A 76 -9.72 -5.71 -9.86
N LYS A 77 -9.84 -5.67 -11.20
CA LYS A 77 -11.13 -5.82 -11.90
C LYS A 77 -11.77 -7.20 -11.72
N LYS A 78 -10.97 -8.27 -11.51
CA LYS A 78 -11.53 -9.58 -11.11
C LYS A 78 -12.15 -9.51 -9.71
N VAL A 79 -11.55 -8.72 -8.81
CA VAL A 79 -12.02 -8.53 -7.42
C VAL A 79 -13.22 -7.57 -7.38
N PHE A 80 -13.13 -6.41 -8.04
CA PHE A 80 -14.14 -5.37 -8.08
C PHE A 80 -14.38 -4.90 -9.53
N PRO A 81 -15.25 -5.56 -10.31
CA PRO A 81 -15.43 -5.28 -11.74
C PRO A 81 -15.84 -3.84 -12.09
N ASN A 82 -16.52 -3.18 -11.16
CA ASN A 82 -17.08 -1.83 -11.36
C ASN A 82 -16.25 -0.74 -10.67
N ARG A 83 -15.01 -1.03 -10.29
CA ARG A 83 -14.12 -0.08 -9.61
C ARG A 83 -12.86 0.14 -10.41
N GLU A 84 -12.34 1.33 -10.32
CA GLU A 84 -11.12 1.75 -11.01
C GLU A 84 -10.20 2.48 -10.03
N PHE A 85 -8.91 2.38 -10.25
CA PHE A 85 -7.94 3.22 -9.56
C PHE A 85 -8.07 4.66 -10.02
N VAL A 86 -7.94 5.58 -9.08
CA VAL A 86 -7.95 7.02 -9.34
C VAL A 86 -6.67 7.65 -8.80
N HIS A 87 -6.18 8.67 -9.46
CA HIS A 87 -5.09 9.48 -8.92
C HIS A 87 -5.50 10.10 -7.59
N MET A 88 -4.61 10.00 -6.61
CA MET A 88 -4.88 10.50 -5.27
C MET A 88 -4.61 12.00 -5.18
N ASP A 89 -5.59 12.72 -4.62
CA ASP A 89 -5.43 14.11 -4.22
C ASP A 89 -4.78 14.18 -2.81
N LEU A 90 -3.82 15.05 -2.63
CA LEU A 90 -3.14 15.31 -1.34
C LEU A 90 -4.12 15.64 -0.20
N LYS A 91 -5.33 16.14 -0.53
CA LYS A 91 -6.38 16.42 0.46
C LYS A 91 -7.06 15.17 1.02
N HIS A 92 -6.83 14.00 0.40
CA HIS A 92 -7.45 12.77 0.90
C HIS A 92 -6.99 12.48 2.34
N PRO A 93 -7.89 12.06 3.26
CA PRO A 93 -7.57 11.81 4.66
C PRO A 93 -6.39 10.88 4.89
N VAL A 94 -6.15 9.90 4.01
CA VAL A 94 -5.02 8.96 4.11
C VAL A 94 -3.66 9.65 4.22
N PHE A 95 -3.52 10.86 3.66
CA PHE A 95 -2.28 11.64 3.73
C PHE A 95 -2.17 12.52 4.98
N ASN A 96 -3.18 12.52 5.84
CA ASN A 96 -3.24 13.35 7.05
C ASN A 96 -3.74 12.57 8.27
N THR A 97 -3.71 11.23 8.22
CA THR A 97 -4.26 10.39 9.29
C THR A 97 -3.45 10.47 10.58
N TYR A 98 -2.13 10.48 10.49
CA TYR A 98 -1.21 10.59 11.62
C TYR A 98 -0.17 11.69 11.40
N TYR A 99 0.58 11.62 10.31
CA TYR A 99 1.48 12.69 9.86
C TYR A 99 0.80 13.52 8.79
N THR A 100 1.05 14.82 8.78
CA THR A 100 0.73 15.67 7.62
C THR A 100 1.73 15.42 6.51
N ILE A 101 1.22 15.03 5.33
CA ILE A 101 1.99 14.91 4.10
C ILE A 101 1.77 16.19 3.31
N ASP A 102 2.83 16.95 3.10
CA ASP A 102 2.77 18.25 2.42
C ASP A 102 2.97 18.15 0.91
N SER A 103 3.46 17.00 0.43
CA SER A 103 3.78 16.79 -1.00
C SER A 103 3.72 15.32 -1.35
N LEU A 104 3.19 15.01 -2.53
CA LEU A 104 3.26 13.68 -3.15
C LEU A 104 4.51 13.50 -4.03
N VAL A 105 5.37 14.51 -4.10
CA VAL A 105 6.60 14.43 -4.90
C VAL A 105 7.63 13.58 -4.16
N MET A 106 8.02 12.48 -4.79
CA MET A 106 9.08 11.58 -4.35
C MET A 106 10.17 11.48 -5.43
N PRO A 107 11.44 11.28 -5.06
CA PRO A 107 12.48 10.98 -6.04
C PRO A 107 12.18 9.63 -6.70
N PRO A 108 12.36 9.52 -8.05
CA PRO A 108 12.09 8.29 -8.74
C PRO A 108 13.13 7.22 -8.39
N PRO A 109 12.75 6.08 -7.80
CA PRO A 109 13.68 4.97 -7.55
C PRO A 109 14.08 4.26 -8.84
N TYR A 110 13.23 4.34 -9.87
CA TYR A 110 13.41 3.65 -11.15
C TYR A 110 13.75 4.60 -12.31
N GLY A 111 14.82 5.37 -12.16
CA GLY A 111 15.30 6.24 -13.23
C GLY A 111 14.31 7.33 -13.64
N ASN A 112 13.73 7.25 -14.84
CA ASN A 112 12.87 8.31 -15.39
C ASN A 112 11.36 8.14 -15.09
N TYR A 113 10.97 7.13 -14.34
CA TYR A 113 9.57 6.93 -13.98
C TYR A 113 9.18 7.84 -12.81
N ALA A 114 8.33 8.81 -13.06
CA ALA A 114 7.82 9.69 -11.99
C ALA A 114 6.91 8.89 -11.03
N PRO A 115 7.15 8.95 -9.71
CA PRO A 115 6.27 8.32 -8.73
C PRO A 115 4.86 8.89 -8.77
N GLU A 116 3.87 8.00 -8.71
CA GLU A 116 2.45 8.31 -8.73
C GLU A 116 1.72 7.58 -7.61
N PHE A 117 0.66 8.17 -7.11
CA PHE A 117 -0.18 7.61 -6.05
C PHE A 117 -1.57 7.37 -6.57
N TRP A 118 -2.00 6.11 -6.55
CA TRP A 118 -3.32 5.69 -6.99
C TRP A 118 -4.09 5.05 -5.85
N GLY A 119 -5.38 5.29 -5.79
CA GLY A 119 -6.26 4.71 -4.79
C GLY A 119 -7.40 3.92 -5.41
N LEU A 120 -7.77 2.80 -4.80
CA LEU A 120 -8.97 2.05 -5.12
C LEU A 120 -9.94 2.15 -3.94
N SER A 121 -11.19 2.51 -4.21
CA SER A 121 -12.23 2.59 -3.19
C SER A 121 -13.32 1.54 -3.41
N ASP A 122 -13.92 1.07 -2.31
CA ASP A 122 -15.08 0.18 -2.33
C ASP A 122 -16.38 0.90 -2.75
N GLU A 123 -17.50 0.18 -2.76
CA GLU A 123 -18.81 0.71 -3.16
C GLU A 123 -19.35 1.79 -2.23
N LYS A 124 -18.83 1.88 -1.02
CA LYS A 124 -19.18 2.88 -0.02
C LYS A 124 -18.28 4.11 -0.06
N GLY A 125 -17.30 4.12 -0.97
CA GLY A 125 -16.31 5.19 -1.09
C GLY A 125 -15.17 5.11 -0.08
N ARG A 126 -15.03 4.01 0.69
CA ARG A 126 -13.89 3.80 1.58
C ARG A 126 -12.67 3.41 0.73
N LEU A 127 -11.55 4.09 0.93
CA LEU A 127 -10.29 3.69 0.31
C LEU A 127 -9.86 2.35 0.88
N ILE A 128 -9.65 1.36 0.00
CA ILE A 128 -9.29 -0.01 0.37
C ILE A 128 -7.88 -0.38 -0.06
N MET A 129 -7.32 0.34 -1.02
CA MET A 129 -5.98 0.07 -1.52
C MET A 129 -5.27 1.34 -1.93
N MET A 130 -3.99 1.45 -1.59
CA MET A 130 -3.05 2.41 -2.15
C MET A 130 -2.08 1.70 -3.07
N ALA A 131 -1.87 2.24 -4.25
CA ALA A 131 -0.86 1.77 -5.19
C ALA A 131 0.18 2.88 -5.41
N ASN A 132 1.39 2.64 -4.92
CA ASN A 132 2.54 3.55 -5.04
C ASN A 132 3.27 3.23 -6.35
N HIS A 133 2.66 3.61 -7.47
CA HIS A 133 3.19 3.33 -8.79
C HIS A 133 4.50 4.08 -9.05
N ASN A 134 5.46 3.42 -9.68
CA ASN A 134 6.80 3.93 -9.92
C ASN A 134 7.55 4.29 -8.63
N ASN A 135 7.24 3.60 -7.54
CA ASN A 135 7.77 3.82 -6.21
C ASN A 135 8.28 2.52 -5.59
N ASP A 136 9.16 2.66 -4.61
CA ASP A 136 9.68 1.57 -3.80
C ASP A 136 9.92 2.09 -2.37
N PHE A 137 8.87 2.15 -1.59
CA PHE A 137 8.98 2.56 -0.18
C PHE A 137 9.72 1.53 0.65
N GLY A 138 9.58 0.24 0.28
CA GLY A 138 10.28 -0.85 0.95
C GLY A 138 11.77 -0.67 0.94
N GLU A 139 12.35 -0.26 -0.20
CA GLU A 139 13.78 0.01 -0.32
C GLU A 139 14.22 1.19 0.57
N PHE A 140 13.44 2.27 0.62
CA PHE A 140 13.72 3.38 1.54
C PHE A 140 13.72 2.95 3.01
N TRP A 141 12.80 2.06 3.40
CA TRP A 141 12.72 1.58 4.78
C TRP A 141 13.86 0.64 5.14
N GLU A 142 14.26 -0.25 4.21
CA GLU A 142 15.31 -1.24 4.44
C GLU A 142 16.70 -0.60 4.61
N TYR A 143 16.97 0.45 3.84
CA TYR A 143 18.32 1.00 3.74
C TYR A 143 18.52 2.32 4.50
N VAL A 144 17.50 2.85 5.18
CA VAL A 144 17.60 4.11 5.93
C VAL A 144 18.67 4.04 7.03
N ASP A 145 18.71 2.93 7.78
CA ASP A 145 19.67 2.75 8.89
C ASP A 145 21.10 2.49 8.39
N LYS A 146 21.23 2.08 7.14
CA LYS A 146 22.54 1.80 6.50
C LYS A 146 23.19 3.05 5.89
N GLY A 147 22.49 4.19 5.93
CA GLY A 147 22.97 5.43 5.34
C GLY A 147 23.09 5.40 3.81
N GLN A 148 22.45 4.44 3.16
CA GLN A 148 22.49 4.28 1.71
C GLN A 148 21.39 5.09 1.01
N MET A 149 20.34 5.46 1.75
CA MET A 149 19.23 6.27 1.25
C MET A 149 19.29 7.69 1.79
N PRO A 150 18.95 8.72 0.97
CA PRO A 150 18.84 10.08 1.43
C PRO A 150 17.78 10.21 2.53
N PHE A 151 18.11 10.89 3.62
CA PHE A 151 17.25 11.01 4.81
C PHE A 151 15.85 11.57 4.49
N LYS A 152 15.75 12.63 3.68
CA LYS A 152 14.46 13.28 3.42
C LYS A 152 13.46 12.35 2.71
N PRO A 153 13.80 11.70 1.57
CA PRO A 153 12.91 10.73 0.94
C PRO A 153 12.56 9.55 1.85
N ALA A 154 13.54 9.01 2.59
CA ALA A 154 13.30 7.92 3.52
C ALA A 154 12.32 8.31 4.64
N ALA A 155 12.50 9.50 5.24
CA ALA A 155 11.57 10.03 6.23
C ALA A 155 10.16 10.26 5.65
N GLN A 156 10.07 10.71 4.39
CA GLN A 156 8.80 10.91 3.70
C GLN A 156 8.09 9.58 3.43
N SER A 157 8.79 8.58 2.88
CA SER A 157 8.22 7.24 2.64
C SER A 157 7.74 6.58 3.93
N PHE A 158 8.46 6.81 5.03
CA PHE A 158 8.07 6.35 6.36
C PHE A 158 6.75 6.98 6.82
N LYS A 159 6.56 8.29 6.64
CA LYS A 159 5.31 8.97 6.97
C LYS A 159 4.12 8.41 6.18
N PHE A 160 4.30 8.12 4.88
CA PHE A 160 3.27 7.47 4.06
C PHE A 160 2.88 6.11 4.64
N GLY A 161 3.86 5.25 4.92
CA GLY A 161 3.60 3.91 5.46
C GLY A 161 2.86 3.95 6.80
N VAL A 162 3.26 4.84 7.71
CA VAL A 162 2.56 5.04 9.00
C VAL A 162 1.13 5.52 8.77
N ASN A 163 0.93 6.49 7.89
CA ASN A 163 -0.41 7.00 7.58
C ASN A 163 -1.32 5.92 7.01
N TYR A 164 -0.83 5.09 6.09
CA TYR A 164 -1.61 4.00 5.50
C TYR A 164 -2.00 2.97 6.56
N LEU A 165 -1.06 2.61 7.43
CA LEU A 165 -1.33 1.67 8.52
C LEU A 165 -2.39 2.21 9.49
N ILE A 166 -2.22 3.47 9.94
CA ILE A 166 -3.19 4.09 10.87
C ILE A 166 -4.55 4.26 10.17
N TYR A 167 -4.57 4.65 8.88
CA TYR A 167 -5.81 4.72 8.10
C TYR A 167 -6.53 3.36 8.06
N ALA A 168 -5.80 2.28 7.78
CA ALA A 168 -6.33 0.91 7.77
C ALA A 168 -6.96 0.49 9.11
N MET A 169 -6.46 1.02 10.22
CA MET A 169 -6.94 0.68 11.56
C MET A 169 -8.09 1.56 12.05
N THR A 170 -8.38 2.67 11.36
CA THR A 170 -9.33 3.69 11.84
C THR A 170 -10.48 3.98 10.89
N HIS A 171 -10.43 3.47 9.67
CA HIS A 171 -11.42 3.65 8.59
C HIS A 171 -11.77 2.31 7.97
#